data_e629cc72c4cd0ca926782c09f616b531
#
_entry.id   e629cc72c4cd0ca926782c09f616b531
#
_cell.length_a   1.000
_cell.length_b   1.000
_cell.length_c   1.000
_cell.angle_alpha   90.00
_cell.angle_beta   90.00
_cell.angle_gamma   90.00
#
_symmetry.space_group_name_H-M   'P 1'
#
loop_
_entity.id
_entity.type
_entity.pdbx_description
1 polymer ?
#
loop_
_entity_poly.entity_id
_entity_poly.type
_entity_poly.pdbx_seq_one_letter_code
_entity_poly.pdbx_strand_id
1 'polypeptide(L)'
;MTSSPRTVSRNFLSHIRDVVKTKRTRDRERVFVLEGTKPILELLQSAPQHIVCLVVTPTFLERQPPEVAQQIVSSGCTVHSCPEHQLAQLSDVETSSGVLAIVHQPTWNQSAILAQPKIFGLYGDMLQDPTNMGTIIRTAAGLNVSALWLAPHSVDVFNPKVVRATAGALFQLPIFPHTSLEELQNLDCVIMAADAGT
;
A
#
# COMPACT_ATOMS: atom_id res chain seq x y z
N MET A 1 11.80 17.73 -19.49
CA MET A 1 11.55 16.90 -20.70
C MET A 1 10.51 15.86 -20.32
N THR A 2 9.26 16.05 -20.73
CA THR A 2 8.19 15.05 -20.50
C THR A 2 8.41 13.89 -21.47
N SER A 3 8.86 12.77 -20.98
CA SER A 3 8.99 11.56 -21.81
C SER A 3 7.60 10.94 -21.98
N SER A 4 7.20 10.70 -23.24
CA SER A 4 5.98 9.94 -23.54
C SER A 4 5.99 8.58 -22.81
N PRO A 5 4.81 8.07 -22.36
CA PRO A 5 4.72 6.78 -21.72
C PRO A 5 5.38 5.66 -22.58
N ARG A 6 6.17 4.80 -21.94
CA ARG A 6 6.83 3.67 -22.60
C ARG A 6 5.87 2.50 -22.71
N THR A 7 5.83 1.82 -23.84
CA THR A 7 5.05 0.58 -23.96
C THR A 7 5.62 -0.51 -23.04
N VAL A 8 4.74 -1.18 -22.28
CA VAL A 8 5.13 -2.30 -21.40
C VAL A 8 5.68 -3.48 -22.19
N SER A 9 6.73 -4.13 -21.68
CA SER A 9 7.21 -5.41 -22.18
C SER A 9 6.46 -6.58 -21.54
N ARG A 10 6.47 -7.74 -22.20
CA ARG A 10 5.89 -8.98 -21.64
C ARG A 10 6.55 -9.38 -20.30
N ASN A 11 7.86 -9.25 -20.22
CA ASN A 11 8.61 -9.56 -18.98
C ASN A 11 8.21 -8.63 -17.85
N PHE A 12 7.99 -7.36 -18.13
CA PHE A 12 7.56 -6.40 -17.13
C PHE A 12 6.12 -6.67 -16.64
N LEU A 13 5.21 -7.06 -17.54
CA LEU A 13 3.87 -7.49 -17.15
C LEU A 13 3.88 -8.76 -16.28
N SER A 14 4.75 -9.72 -16.62
CA SER A 14 4.96 -10.91 -15.78
C SER A 14 5.46 -10.54 -14.40
N HIS A 15 6.42 -9.62 -14.32
CA HIS A 15 6.94 -9.12 -13.05
C HIS A 15 5.85 -8.44 -12.20
N ILE A 16 5.04 -7.54 -12.78
CA ILE A 16 3.93 -6.93 -12.05
C ILE A 16 2.97 -8.01 -11.52
N ARG A 17 2.64 -9.01 -12.34
CA ARG A 17 1.79 -10.13 -11.92
C ARG A 17 2.38 -10.89 -10.73
N ASP A 18 3.69 -11.08 -10.71
CA ASP A 18 4.38 -11.73 -9.60
C ASP A 18 4.32 -10.87 -8.33
N VAL A 19 4.46 -9.56 -8.43
CA VAL A 19 4.29 -8.62 -7.29
C VAL A 19 2.85 -8.69 -6.76
N VAL A 20 1.84 -8.72 -7.64
CA VAL A 20 0.42 -8.85 -7.24
C VAL A 20 0.18 -10.15 -6.51
N LYS A 21 0.61 -11.30 -7.07
CA LYS A 21 0.21 -12.62 -6.61
C LYS A 21 1.07 -13.18 -5.49
N THR A 22 2.35 -12.81 -5.40
CA THR A 22 3.35 -13.51 -4.60
C THR A 22 3.91 -12.64 -3.50
N LYS A 23 3.59 -12.99 -2.23
CA LYS A 23 4.17 -12.33 -1.04
C LYS A 23 5.70 -12.35 -1.07
N ARG A 24 6.31 -13.49 -1.41
CA ARG A 24 7.77 -13.63 -1.50
C ARG A 24 8.42 -12.61 -2.44
N THR A 25 7.77 -12.26 -3.56
CA THR A 25 8.27 -11.24 -4.49
C THR A 25 8.18 -9.86 -3.86
N ARG A 26 7.06 -9.52 -3.22
CA ARG A 26 6.89 -8.26 -2.50
C ARG A 26 7.92 -8.06 -1.39
N ASP A 27 8.16 -9.09 -0.61
CA ASP A 27 9.12 -9.05 0.51
C ASP A 27 10.57 -8.91 0.01
N ARG A 28 10.94 -9.68 -1.03
CA ARG A 28 12.29 -9.63 -1.62
C ARG A 28 12.62 -8.27 -2.20
N GLU A 29 11.67 -7.68 -2.91
CA GLU A 29 11.88 -6.42 -3.64
C GLU A 29 11.44 -5.20 -2.85
N ARG A 30 10.78 -5.41 -1.70
CA ARG A 30 10.27 -4.35 -0.84
C ARG A 30 9.31 -3.42 -1.57
N VAL A 31 8.48 -4.00 -2.44
CA VAL A 31 7.47 -3.28 -3.23
C VAL A 31 6.09 -3.93 -3.11
N PHE A 32 5.08 -3.19 -3.52
CA PHE A 32 3.72 -3.70 -3.68
C PHE A 32 3.01 -2.94 -4.81
N VAL A 33 1.82 -3.41 -5.20
CA VAL A 33 0.99 -2.74 -6.20
C VAL A 33 -0.08 -1.91 -5.51
N LEU A 34 -0.12 -0.62 -5.86
CA LEU A 34 -1.18 0.30 -5.50
C LEU A 34 -2.07 0.52 -6.73
N GLU A 35 -3.38 0.27 -6.61
CA GLU A 35 -4.35 0.44 -7.67
C GLU A 35 -5.38 1.49 -7.29
N GLY A 36 -5.80 2.29 -8.27
CA GLY A 36 -6.82 3.31 -8.13
C GLY A 36 -6.31 4.73 -8.31
N THR A 37 -7.13 5.55 -8.95
CA THR A 37 -6.76 6.94 -9.29
C THR A 37 -6.48 7.76 -8.04
N LYS A 38 -7.42 7.78 -7.09
CA LYS A 38 -7.32 8.63 -5.89
C LYS A 38 -6.07 8.34 -5.05
N PRO A 39 -5.79 7.09 -4.59
CA PRO A 39 -4.62 6.84 -3.76
C PRO A 39 -3.30 7.09 -4.49
N ILE A 40 -3.24 6.86 -5.81
CA ILE A 40 -2.03 7.16 -6.60
C ILE A 40 -1.80 8.67 -6.71
N LEU A 41 -2.84 9.46 -6.95
CA LEU A 41 -2.70 10.93 -7.00
C LEU A 41 -2.33 11.52 -5.65
N GLU A 42 -2.92 11.03 -4.57
CA GLU A 42 -2.53 11.43 -3.20
C GLU A 42 -1.07 11.10 -2.91
N LEU A 43 -0.59 9.92 -3.31
CA LEU A 43 0.80 9.52 -3.14
C LEU A 43 1.75 10.35 -4.00
N LEU A 44 1.37 10.67 -5.25
CA LEU A 44 2.14 11.56 -6.12
C LEU A 44 2.33 12.96 -5.51
N GLN A 45 1.34 13.44 -4.75
CA GLN A 45 1.40 14.75 -4.11
C GLN A 45 2.18 14.73 -2.78
N SER A 46 1.98 13.68 -1.97
CA SER A 46 2.50 13.62 -0.60
C SER A 46 3.89 12.99 -0.50
N ALA A 47 4.15 11.93 -1.29
CA ALA A 47 5.37 11.14 -1.17
C ALA A 47 5.75 10.44 -2.50
N PRO A 48 5.99 11.19 -3.60
CA PRO A 48 6.27 10.64 -4.93
C PRO A 48 7.51 9.74 -4.98
N GLN A 49 8.44 9.91 -4.05
CA GLN A 49 9.66 9.09 -3.94
C GLN A 49 9.37 7.61 -3.65
N HIS A 50 8.18 7.27 -3.16
CA HIS A 50 7.79 5.87 -2.97
C HIS A 50 7.34 5.20 -4.28
N ILE A 51 7.03 5.96 -5.33
CA ILE A 51 6.56 5.39 -6.58
C ILE A 51 7.77 4.96 -7.44
N VAL A 52 7.86 3.66 -7.69
CA VAL A 52 8.87 3.09 -8.59
C VAL A 52 8.50 3.37 -10.05
N CYS A 53 7.25 3.09 -10.39
CA CYS A 53 6.72 3.38 -11.72
C CYS A 53 5.19 3.40 -11.71
N LEU A 54 4.63 4.03 -12.74
CA LEU A 54 3.20 4.03 -13.04
C LEU A 54 2.93 3.20 -14.29
N VAL A 55 1.80 2.51 -14.30
CA VAL A 55 1.27 1.83 -15.47
C VAL A 55 -0.13 2.36 -15.73
N VAL A 56 -0.34 2.90 -16.91
CA VAL A 56 -1.60 3.58 -17.28
C VAL A 56 -2.12 3.03 -18.59
N THR A 57 -3.44 3.07 -18.78
CA THR A 57 -4.01 2.84 -20.10
C THR A 57 -4.13 4.16 -20.86
N PRO A 58 -4.08 4.14 -22.22
CA PRO A 58 -4.31 5.34 -23.01
C PRO A 58 -5.68 5.97 -22.70
N THR A 59 -6.73 5.17 -22.63
CA THR A 59 -8.10 5.61 -22.31
C THR A 59 -8.20 6.24 -20.92
N PHE A 60 -7.42 5.77 -19.95
CA PHE A 60 -7.37 6.40 -18.63
C PHE A 60 -6.85 7.83 -18.73
N LEU A 61 -5.71 8.05 -19.42
CA LEU A 61 -5.12 9.38 -19.57
C LEU A 61 -6.04 10.34 -20.33
N GLU A 62 -6.71 9.85 -21.38
CA GLU A 62 -7.65 10.64 -22.19
C GLU A 62 -8.89 11.11 -21.40
N ARG A 63 -9.32 10.31 -20.42
CA ARG A 63 -10.48 10.62 -19.57
C ARG A 63 -10.16 11.52 -18.38
N GLN A 64 -8.88 11.71 -18.07
CA GLN A 64 -8.50 12.58 -16.95
C GLN A 64 -8.59 14.06 -17.36
N PRO A 65 -8.87 14.96 -16.40
CA PRO A 65 -8.62 16.36 -16.60
C PRO A 65 -7.17 16.62 -17.05
N PRO A 66 -6.92 17.60 -17.95
CA PRO A 66 -5.58 17.86 -18.47
C PRO A 66 -4.51 18.03 -17.38
N GLU A 67 -4.87 18.66 -16.27
CA GLU A 67 -3.98 18.90 -15.13
C GLU A 67 -3.56 17.58 -14.46
N VAL A 68 -4.48 16.63 -14.33
CA VAL A 68 -4.22 15.30 -13.73
C VAL A 68 -3.37 14.47 -14.67
N ALA A 69 -3.69 14.45 -15.97
CA ALA A 69 -2.90 13.73 -16.96
C ALA A 69 -1.46 14.29 -17.01
N GLN A 70 -1.32 15.61 -16.97
CA GLN A 70 -0.02 16.28 -16.93
C GLN A 70 0.73 15.98 -15.63
N GLN A 71 0.07 15.99 -14.47
CA GLN A 71 0.68 15.62 -13.18
C GLN A 71 1.28 14.21 -13.24
N ILE A 72 0.56 13.24 -13.80
CA ILE A 72 1.03 11.87 -13.96
C ILE A 72 2.27 11.81 -14.88
N VAL A 73 2.20 12.43 -16.05
CA VAL A 73 3.28 12.38 -17.06
C VAL A 73 4.50 13.18 -16.61
N SER A 74 4.32 14.26 -15.86
CA SER A 74 5.42 15.12 -15.36
C SER A 74 5.89 14.77 -13.94
N SER A 75 5.39 13.69 -13.36
CA SER A 75 5.69 13.27 -11.98
C SER A 75 7.17 12.96 -11.68
N GLY A 76 7.99 12.84 -12.71
CA GLY A 76 9.38 12.36 -12.60
C GLY A 76 9.49 10.83 -12.47
N CYS A 77 8.36 10.13 -12.30
CA CYS A 77 8.32 8.67 -12.26
C CYS A 77 8.35 8.08 -13.69
N THR A 78 8.84 6.86 -13.82
CA THR A 78 8.72 6.13 -15.08
C THR A 78 7.24 5.79 -15.33
N VAL A 79 6.68 6.25 -16.46
CA VAL A 79 5.30 5.94 -16.84
C VAL A 79 5.31 4.96 -18.00
N HIS A 80 4.60 3.83 -17.81
CA HIS A 80 4.40 2.82 -18.83
C HIS A 80 2.96 2.86 -19.36
N SER A 81 2.81 2.71 -20.68
CA SER A 81 1.51 2.54 -21.31
C SER A 81 1.20 1.07 -21.51
N CYS A 82 -0.01 0.66 -21.14
CA CYS A 82 -0.48 -0.71 -21.19
C CYS A 82 -1.90 -0.76 -21.79
N PRO A 83 -2.19 -1.65 -22.75
CA PRO A 83 -3.55 -1.86 -23.22
C PRO A 83 -4.50 -2.31 -22.09
N GLU A 84 -5.77 -1.91 -22.14
CA GLU A 84 -6.78 -2.18 -21.10
C GLU A 84 -6.87 -3.67 -20.75
N HIS A 85 -6.91 -4.55 -21.75
CA HIS A 85 -7.03 -5.99 -21.53
C HIS A 85 -5.83 -6.59 -20.80
N GLN A 86 -4.63 -6.01 -20.96
CA GLN A 86 -3.43 -6.43 -20.25
C GLN A 86 -3.42 -5.91 -18.81
N LEU A 87 -3.83 -4.65 -18.61
CA LEU A 87 -3.95 -4.08 -17.27
C LEU A 87 -5.00 -4.82 -16.45
N ALA A 88 -6.15 -5.15 -17.04
CA ALA A 88 -7.21 -5.92 -16.39
C ALA A 88 -6.73 -7.30 -15.89
N GLN A 89 -5.78 -7.95 -16.59
CA GLN A 89 -5.19 -9.22 -16.14
C GLN A 89 -4.25 -9.08 -14.93
N LEU A 90 -3.82 -7.87 -14.60
CA LEU A 90 -2.98 -7.55 -13.44
C LEU A 90 -3.79 -7.14 -12.22
N SER A 91 -5.05 -6.78 -12.44
CA SER A 91 -5.98 -6.33 -11.40
C SER A 91 -6.78 -7.50 -10.83
N ASP A 92 -7.03 -7.48 -9.53
CA ASP A 92 -7.92 -8.42 -8.83
C ASP A 92 -9.38 -7.91 -8.77
N VAL A 93 -9.68 -6.76 -9.41
CA VAL A 93 -11.03 -6.19 -9.44
C VAL A 93 -11.71 -6.42 -10.79
N GLU A 94 -13.03 -6.55 -10.78
CA GLU A 94 -13.82 -6.73 -12.00
C GLU A 94 -13.68 -5.59 -13.00
N THR A 95 -13.54 -4.35 -12.46
CA THR A 95 -13.37 -3.16 -13.28
C THR A 95 -12.10 -2.43 -12.87
N SER A 96 -11.05 -2.53 -13.71
CA SER A 96 -9.80 -1.80 -13.49
C SER A 96 -10.00 -0.29 -13.60
N SER A 97 -9.35 0.47 -12.74
CA SER A 97 -9.35 1.94 -12.79
C SER A 97 -8.56 2.51 -13.97
N GLY A 98 -7.83 1.68 -14.73
CA GLY A 98 -6.96 2.11 -15.82
C GLY A 98 -5.59 2.62 -15.38
N VAL A 99 -5.30 2.60 -14.09
CA VAL A 99 -4.00 2.99 -13.53
C VAL A 99 -3.61 2.11 -12.36
N LEU A 100 -2.33 1.72 -12.32
CA LEU A 100 -1.69 1.10 -11.16
C LEU A 100 -0.27 1.66 -10.98
N ALA A 101 0.27 1.54 -9.78
CA ALA A 101 1.64 1.89 -9.45
C ALA A 101 2.36 0.71 -8.80
N ILE A 102 3.63 0.53 -9.11
CA ILE A 102 4.55 -0.23 -8.26
C ILE A 102 5.14 0.76 -7.27
N VAL A 103 5.06 0.43 -5.99
CA VAL A 103 5.37 1.36 -4.90
C VAL A 103 6.27 0.66 -3.88
N HIS A 104 7.28 1.37 -3.37
CA HIS A 104 8.10 0.88 -2.27
C HIS A 104 7.27 0.74 -0.99
N GLN A 105 7.50 -0.35 -0.26
CA GLN A 105 6.93 -0.53 1.07
C GLN A 105 7.48 0.57 2.00
N PRO A 106 6.61 1.29 2.75
CA PRO A 106 7.08 2.24 3.72
C PRO A 106 7.91 1.54 4.81
N THR A 107 8.92 2.24 5.30
CA THR A 107 9.78 1.77 6.40
C THR A 107 9.64 2.70 7.58
N TRP A 108 9.55 2.12 8.78
CA TRP A 108 9.30 2.85 10.00
C TRP A 108 10.37 2.56 11.04
N ASN A 109 10.73 3.55 11.84
CA ASN A 109 11.67 3.38 12.95
C ASN A 109 10.89 3.13 14.24
N GLN A 110 10.81 1.86 14.65
CA GLN A 110 10.09 1.46 15.87
C GLN A 110 10.65 2.12 17.13
N SER A 111 11.97 2.22 17.25
CA SER A 111 12.59 2.87 18.41
C SER A 111 12.23 4.35 18.52
N ALA A 112 12.09 5.04 17.38
CA ALA A 112 11.65 6.44 17.39
C ALA A 112 10.17 6.58 17.79
N ILE A 113 9.33 5.62 17.44
CA ILE A 113 7.93 5.59 17.91
C ILE A 113 7.90 5.35 19.41
N LEU A 114 8.63 4.34 19.90
CA LEU A 114 8.64 3.95 21.31
C LEU A 114 9.30 5.01 22.22
N ALA A 115 10.09 5.92 21.68
CA ALA A 115 10.67 7.04 22.42
C ALA A 115 9.71 8.22 22.61
N GLN A 116 8.52 8.19 22.03
CA GLN A 116 7.54 9.28 22.19
C GLN A 116 6.98 9.31 23.61
N PRO A 117 6.68 10.51 24.16
CA PRO A 117 6.23 10.64 25.56
C PRO A 117 4.83 10.07 25.80
N LYS A 118 4.04 9.92 24.75
CA LYS A 118 2.71 9.29 24.78
C LYS A 118 2.52 8.47 23.52
N ILE A 119 2.19 7.21 23.71
CA ILE A 119 1.92 6.27 22.62
C ILE A 119 0.54 5.69 22.83
N PHE A 120 -0.28 5.76 21.79
CA PHE A 120 -1.50 4.98 21.67
C PHE A 120 -1.35 4.05 20.49
N GLY A 121 -1.07 2.78 20.76
CA GLY A 121 -0.83 1.76 19.75
C GLY A 121 -1.94 0.71 19.68
N LEU A 122 -1.97 -0.03 18.60
CA LEU A 122 -2.81 -1.19 18.42
C LEU A 122 -1.95 -2.43 18.24
N TYR A 123 -2.42 -3.55 18.77
CA TYR A 123 -1.88 -4.87 18.50
C TYR A 123 -2.96 -5.73 17.85
N GLY A 124 -2.67 -6.24 16.66
CA GLY A 124 -3.55 -7.15 15.95
C GLY A 124 -3.08 -8.58 16.12
N ASP A 125 -3.83 -9.37 16.89
CA ASP A 125 -3.52 -10.77 17.11
C ASP A 125 -4.06 -11.64 15.97
N MET A 126 -3.17 -12.25 15.19
CA MET A 126 -3.45 -13.17 14.08
C MET A 126 -4.62 -12.74 13.16
N LEU A 127 -4.65 -11.48 12.76
CA LEU A 127 -5.67 -10.98 11.85
C LEU A 127 -5.56 -11.67 10.48
N GLN A 128 -6.60 -12.42 10.08
CA GLN A 128 -6.58 -13.25 8.86
C GLN A 128 -7.36 -12.61 7.70
N ASP A 129 -8.41 -11.86 8.00
CA ASP A 129 -9.25 -11.27 6.97
C ASP A 129 -8.64 -9.99 6.38
N PRO A 130 -8.42 -9.93 5.04
CA PRO A 130 -7.82 -8.76 4.40
C PRO A 130 -8.66 -7.48 4.53
N THR A 131 -9.99 -7.60 4.56
CA THR A 131 -10.90 -6.46 4.64
C THR A 131 -10.85 -5.85 6.04
N ASN A 132 -10.88 -6.72 7.07
CA ASN A 132 -10.74 -6.29 8.46
C ASN A 132 -9.38 -5.62 8.69
N MET A 133 -8.29 -6.23 8.21
CA MET A 133 -6.95 -5.64 8.29
C MET A 133 -6.92 -4.24 7.67
N GLY A 134 -7.43 -4.08 6.46
CA GLY A 134 -7.45 -2.78 5.78
C GLY A 134 -8.33 -1.75 6.49
N THR A 135 -9.46 -2.18 7.04
CA THR A 135 -10.36 -1.31 7.83
C THR A 135 -9.69 -0.83 9.11
N ILE A 136 -8.99 -1.73 9.83
CA ILE A 136 -8.23 -1.38 11.04
C ILE A 136 -7.15 -0.36 10.71
N ILE A 137 -6.35 -0.59 9.67
CA ILE A 137 -5.29 0.33 9.23
C ILE A 137 -5.88 1.71 8.91
N ARG A 138 -6.96 1.76 8.13
CA ARG A 138 -7.61 3.01 7.75
C ARG A 138 -8.16 3.76 8.96
N THR A 139 -8.82 3.06 9.88
CA THR A 139 -9.41 3.65 11.08
C THR A 139 -8.32 4.15 12.03
N ALA A 140 -7.28 3.34 12.24
CA ALA A 140 -6.14 3.69 13.08
C ALA A 140 -5.40 4.95 12.57
N ALA A 141 -5.16 5.03 11.25
CA ALA A 141 -4.60 6.22 10.64
C ALA A 141 -5.49 7.46 10.84
N GLY A 142 -6.81 7.31 10.63
CA GLY A 142 -7.76 8.41 10.81
C GLY A 142 -7.89 8.89 12.27
N LEU A 143 -7.58 8.04 13.25
CA LEU A 143 -7.55 8.36 14.68
C LEU A 143 -6.17 8.76 15.20
N ASN A 144 -5.17 8.91 14.32
CA ASN A 144 -3.79 9.23 14.70
C ASN A 144 -3.19 8.24 15.71
N VAL A 145 -3.48 6.95 15.55
CA VAL A 145 -2.83 5.88 16.31
C VAL A 145 -1.34 5.91 16.02
N SER A 146 -0.51 5.79 17.05
CA SER A 146 0.95 5.93 16.93
C SER A 146 1.59 4.83 16.10
N ALA A 147 1.09 3.58 16.22
CA ALA A 147 1.53 2.44 15.44
C ALA A 147 0.57 1.26 15.55
N LEU A 148 0.68 0.34 14.59
CA LEU A 148 0.03 -0.97 14.58
C LEU A 148 1.12 -2.06 14.60
N TRP A 149 1.11 -2.89 15.63
CA TRP A 149 1.90 -4.12 15.70
C TRP A 149 1.04 -5.31 15.33
N LEU A 150 1.59 -6.25 14.58
CA LEU A 150 0.86 -7.41 14.10
C LEU A 150 1.57 -8.70 14.53
N ALA A 151 0.80 -9.59 15.12
CA ALA A 151 1.25 -10.93 15.46
C ALA A 151 1.81 -11.68 14.23
N PRO A 152 2.74 -12.62 14.42
CA PRO A 152 3.10 -13.58 13.40
C PRO A 152 1.84 -14.27 12.84
N HIS A 153 1.89 -14.64 11.55
CA HIS A 153 0.76 -15.25 10.83
C HIS A 153 -0.45 -14.34 10.55
N SER A 154 -0.39 -13.06 10.84
CA SER A 154 -1.37 -12.11 10.31
C SER A 154 -1.29 -12.04 8.78
N VAL A 155 -2.42 -11.69 8.15
CA VAL A 155 -2.47 -11.49 6.69
C VAL A 155 -1.44 -10.46 6.25
N ASP A 156 -0.86 -10.67 5.07
CA ASP A 156 0.12 -9.76 4.51
C ASP A 156 -0.48 -8.36 4.28
N VAL A 157 0.10 -7.36 4.94
CA VAL A 157 -0.31 -5.95 4.87
C VAL A 157 -0.28 -5.41 3.43
N PHE A 158 0.65 -5.93 2.62
CA PHE A 158 0.82 -5.53 1.22
C PHE A 158 0.07 -6.46 0.23
N ASN A 159 -0.79 -7.34 0.73
CA ASN A 159 -1.73 -8.07 -0.11
C ASN A 159 -2.65 -7.06 -0.83
N PRO A 160 -2.90 -7.21 -2.15
CA PRO A 160 -3.70 -6.25 -2.92
C PRO A 160 -5.10 -5.96 -2.34
N LYS A 161 -5.73 -6.95 -1.70
CA LYS A 161 -7.03 -6.75 -1.04
C LYS A 161 -6.90 -5.87 0.21
N VAL A 162 -5.84 -6.05 1.01
CA VAL A 162 -5.55 -5.17 2.16
C VAL A 162 -5.25 -3.76 1.67
N VAL A 163 -4.32 -3.62 0.71
CA VAL A 163 -3.92 -2.32 0.15
C VAL A 163 -5.13 -1.51 -0.31
N ARG A 164 -6.04 -2.13 -1.04
CA ARG A 164 -7.28 -1.45 -1.48
C ARG A 164 -8.16 -1.02 -0.30
N ALA A 165 -8.33 -1.91 0.68
CA ALA A 165 -9.19 -1.62 1.84
C ALA A 165 -8.63 -0.48 2.72
N THR A 166 -7.32 -0.22 2.69
CA THR A 166 -6.69 0.89 3.42
C THR A 166 -6.97 2.26 2.80
N ALA A 167 -7.39 2.32 1.53
CA ALA A 167 -7.65 3.57 0.81
C ALA A 167 -6.49 4.59 0.90
N GLY A 168 -5.23 4.13 0.87
CA GLY A 168 -4.02 4.97 0.93
C GLY A 168 -3.42 5.16 2.33
N ALA A 169 -4.09 4.72 3.39
CA ALA A 169 -3.63 4.91 4.77
C ALA A 169 -2.33 4.17 5.12
N LEU A 170 -1.84 3.25 4.27
CA LEU A 170 -0.58 2.54 4.47
C LEU A 170 0.66 3.44 4.62
N PHE A 171 0.61 4.65 4.11
CA PHE A 171 1.71 5.61 4.20
C PHE A 171 1.59 6.55 5.41
N GLN A 172 0.52 6.43 6.19
CA GLN A 172 0.23 7.33 7.30
C GLN A 172 0.38 6.65 8.66
N LEU A 173 0.28 5.31 8.71
CA LEU A 173 0.34 4.53 9.94
C LEU A 173 1.63 3.69 9.97
N PRO A 174 2.51 3.85 10.95
CA PRO A 174 3.59 2.92 11.21
C PRO A 174 3.06 1.51 11.49
N ILE A 175 3.52 0.51 10.72
CA ILE A 175 3.10 -0.88 10.87
C ILE A 175 4.33 -1.76 11.06
N PHE A 176 4.31 -2.58 12.12
CA PHE A 176 5.37 -3.50 12.49
C PHE A 176 4.83 -4.93 12.46
N PRO A 177 5.00 -5.65 11.34
CA PRO A 177 4.58 -7.05 11.24
C PRO A 177 5.52 -7.97 12.02
N HIS A 178 5.02 -9.16 12.39
CA HIS A 178 5.77 -10.22 13.06
C HIS A 178 6.27 -9.85 14.46
N THR A 179 5.58 -8.97 15.17
CA THR A 179 5.85 -8.63 16.57
C THR A 179 5.10 -9.60 17.48
N SER A 180 5.75 -10.18 18.45
CA SER A 180 5.06 -10.98 19.47
C SER A 180 4.44 -10.08 20.55
N LEU A 181 3.37 -10.56 21.20
CA LEU A 181 2.77 -9.83 22.31
C LEU A 181 3.74 -9.71 23.49
N GLU A 182 4.59 -10.72 23.71
CA GLU A 182 5.63 -10.73 24.75
C GLU A 182 6.63 -9.59 24.56
N GLU A 183 7.02 -9.27 23.32
CA GLU A 183 7.88 -8.11 23.03
C GLU A 183 7.26 -6.80 23.51
N LEU A 184 5.94 -6.65 23.37
CA LEU A 184 5.22 -5.46 23.82
C LEU A 184 5.00 -5.46 25.34
N GLN A 185 4.79 -6.61 25.96
CA GLN A 185 4.64 -6.74 27.42
C GLN A 185 5.93 -6.34 28.19
N ASN A 186 7.09 -6.43 27.55
CA ASN A 186 8.34 -5.97 28.13
C ASN A 186 8.52 -4.44 28.08
N LEU A 187 7.58 -3.70 27.45
CA LEU A 187 7.54 -2.25 27.48
C LEU A 187 6.77 -1.76 28.72
N ASP A 188 7.12 -0.59 29.21
CA ASP A 188 6.36 0.07 30.29
C ASP A 188 5.07 0.66 29.74
N CYS A 189 4.06 -0.21 29.53
CA CYS A 189 2.78 0.17 28.96
C CYS A 189 1.60 -0.60 29.56
N VAL A 190 0.40 -0.01 29.47
CA VAL A 190 -0.84 -0.69 29.82
C VAL A 190 -1.40 -1.37 28.58
N ILE A 191 -1.62 -2.66 28.65
CA ILE A 191 -2.25 -3.46 27.59
C ILE A 191 -3.71 -3.70 27.96
N MET A 192 -4.63 -3.33 27.07
CA MET A 192 -6.05 -3.59 27.18
C MET A 192 -6.48 -4.52 26.04
N ALA A 193 -7.16 -5.62 26.39
CA ALA A 193 -7.75 -6.51 25.40
C ALA A 193 -9.16 -6.05 25.05
N ALA A 194 -9.47 -6.00 23.76
CA ALA A 194 -10.83 -5.87 23.25
C ALA A 194 -11.36 -7.26 22.89
N ASP A 195 -12.35 -7.73 23.59
CA ASP A 195 -13.03 -8.99 23.35
C ASP A 195 -14.53 -8.75 23.13
N ALA A 196 -15.12 -9.48 22.16
CA ALA A 196 -16.54 -9.35 21.87
C ALA A 196 -17.46 -9.88 23.00
N GLY A 197 -16.90 -10.62 23.95
CA GLY A 197 -17.65 -11.29 25.01
C GLY A 197 -18.58 -12.38 24.44
N THR A 198 -18.53 -13.57 24.97
CA THR A 198 -19.55 -14.61 24.68
C THR A 198 -20.75 -14.47 25.56
#